data_24b550338c8e3bf33f4e09acfd3f6e54
#
_entry.id   24b550338c8e3bf33f4e09acfd3f6e54
#
_cell.length_a   1.000
_cell.length_b   1.000
_cell.length_c   1.000
_cell.angle_alpha   90.00
_cell.angle_beta   90.00
_cell.angle_gamma   90.00
#
_symmetry.space_group_name_H-M   'P 1'
#
loop_
_entity.id
_entity.type
_entity.pdbx_description
1 polymer ?
#
loop_
_entity_poly.entity_id
_entity_poly.type
_entity_poly.pdbx_seq_one_letter_code
_entity_poly.pdbx_strand_id
1 'polypeptide(L)'
;MFNFKFYLLPLLILSIGLSGCTKLNKDVSKTLSIVIEPAFKEQVLDAVKYATSKNNSLEFEIKILSPDPDKRSAEIQKLRTQIMSGKGPDLYLVNCSTDGAAQMNEPLFENPYKAMQSGVFASLDKYMKKDSYWQKENYNPSFLLPGQYQERQYILPLSCHYNMLISDTVLDYTQENDTLEDWISNIKSSSDHALKNALFELDNISGNWFQPAADYNSGQIFFDKEKWSNFELEYLLFKQDYLENEKTNNTDTSSSHILISSLDDINEHTTQIDIIPDIQGKKMAAIRCFGAVSMASDYKEEAYHFLMYFLNNVIQESTSTNGMSLSANGVLGTDYPVQVSAIRTKLSFLDQSKQDLAIKAFQSLEGAYFPTEVEHFIYEEIIENSSLLYGPQTDFKKIWQDKLSALADKAWNDYHTQVTE
;
A
#
# COMPACT_ATOMS: atom_id res chain seq x y z
N MET A 1 -30.97 -56.52 68.72
CA MET A 1 -32.03 -55.50 68.84
C MET A 1 -31.67 -54.34 67.94
N PHE A 2 -32.18 -54.33 66.69
CA PHE A 2 -32.38 -53.10 65.93
C PHE A 2 -33.14 -53.43 64.68
N ASN A 3 -34.34 -52.85 64.55
CA ASN A 3 -35.30 -53.07 63.49
C ASN A 3 -34.91 -52.37 62.20
N PHE A 4 -34.86 -53.13 61.08
CA PHE A 4 -34.87 -52.64 59.75
C PHE A 4 -36.29 -52.53 59.23
N LYS A 5 -36.74 -51.32 58.98
CA LYS A 5 -38.03 -51.09 58.22
C LYS A 5 -37.66 -50.80 56.75
N PHE A 6 -38.09 -51.73 55.89
CA PHE A 6 -38.17 -51.57 54.46
C PHE A 6 -39.30 -50.60 54.10
N TYR A 7 -39.02 -49.53 53.36
CA TYR A 7 -40.07 -48.79 52.65
C TYR A 7 -39.95 -49.08 51.16
N LEU A 8 -40.94 -49.71 50.58
CA LEU A 8 -41.18 -49.83 49.18
C LEU A 8 -41.61 -48.46 48.63
N LEU A 9 -40.93 -48.01 47.62
CA LEU A 9 -41.30 -46.83 46.81
C LEU A 9 -41.90 -47.32 45.49
N PRO A 10 -43.10 -46.87 45.04
CA PRO A 10 -43.71 -47.33 43.79
C PRO A 10 -42.99 -46.62 42.59
N LEU A 11 -42.75 -47.43 41.58
CA LEU A 11 -42.24 -47.09 40.29
C LEU A 11 -43.27 -46.29 39.48
N LEU A 12 -43.12 -45.00 39.34
CA LEU A 12 -43.94 -44.15 38.49
C LEU A 12 -43.30 -44.09 37.07
N ILE A 13 -43.88 -44.84 36.15
CA ILE A 13 -43.48 -44.79 34.73
C ILE A 13 -44.06 -43.53 34.13
N LEU A 14 -43.19 -42.54 33.89
CA LEU A 14 -43.54 -41.33 33.16
C LEU A 14 -43.21 -41.53 31.69
N SER A 15 -44.21 -41.76 30.86
CA SER A 15 -44.11 -41.78 29.40
C SER A 15 -43.85 -40.35 28.90
N ILE A 16 -42.59 -40.04 28.65
CA ILE A 16 -42.21 -38.78 27.98
C ILE A 16 -42.44 -38.99 26.48
N GLY A 17 -43.48 -38.34 25.96
CA GLY A 17 -43.72 -38.22 24.54
C GLY A 17 -42.54 -37.57 23.85
N LEU A 18 -41.94 -38.26 22.88
CA LEU A 18 -40.99 -37.73 21.94
C LEU A 18 -41.68 -36.70 21.03
N SER A 19 -41.83 -35.48 21.51
CA SER A 19 -42.09 -34.35 20.65
C SER A 19 -40.78 -34.10 19.87
N GLY A 20 -40.76 -34.55 18.62
CA GLY A 20 -39.68 -34.21 17.70
C GLY A 20 -39.57 -32.69 17.55
N CYS A 21 -38.67 -32.08 18.29
CA CYS A 21 -38.17 -30.79 17.93
C CYS A 21 -37.43 -30.94 16.60
N THR A 22 -38.09 -30.72 15.49
CA THR A 22 -37.44 -30.30 14.27
C THR A 22 -36.67 -29.03 14.66
N LYS A 23 -35.32 -29.13 14.85
CA LYS A 23 -34.48 -27.99 14.82
C LYS A 23 -34.71 -27.32 13.46
N LEU A 24 -35.52 -26.27 13.43
CA LEU A 24 -35.37 -25.26 12.41
C LEU A 24 -33.89 -24.84 12.54
N ASN A 25 -33.08 -25.28 11.61
CA ASN A 25 -31.81 -24.59 11.34
C ASN A 25 -32.24 -23.16 10.97
N LYS A 26 -32.32 -22.27 11.95
CA LYS A 26 -32.16 -20.86 11.66
C LYS A 26 -30.76 -20.79 11.05
N ASP A 27 -30.68 -20.51 9.75
CA ASP A 27 -29.45 -20.06 9.15
C ASP A 27 -29.02 -18.92 10.02
N VAL A 28 -27.99 -19.15 10.83
CA VAL A 28 -27.37 -18.11 11.65
C VAL A 28 -26.71 -17.17 10.65
N SER A 29 -27.26 -15.97 10.51
CA SER A 29 -26.67 -14.98 9.64
C SER A 29 -25.23 -14.79 10.05
N LYS A 30 -24.31 -14.88 9.09
CA LYS A 30 -22.88 -14.67 9.29
C LYS A 30 -22.62 -13.19 9.12
N THR A 31 -22.13 -12.53 10.16
CA THR A 31 -21.76 -11.11 10.09
C THR A 31 -20.25 -11.01 9.88
N LEU A 32 -19.85 -10.46 8.75
CA LEU A 32 -18.46 -10.17 8.41
C LEU A 32 -18.12 -8.74 8.82
N SER A 33 -17.19 -8.58 9.75
CA SER A 33 -16.71 -7.27 10.22
C SER A 33 -15.52 -6.81 9.41
N ILE A 34 -15.59 -5.59 8.87
CA ILE A 34 -14.56 -5.05 7.96
C ILE A 34 -14.13 -3.66 8.45
N VAL A 35 -12.81 -3.43 8.55
CA VAL A 35 -12.24 -2.10 8.73
C VAL A 35 -11.68 -1.61 7.41
N ILE A 36 -12.03 -0.37 7.06
CA ILE A 36 -11.64 0.25 5.79
C ILE A 36 -11.15 1.68 5.97
N GLU A 37 -10.29 2.12 5.06
CA GLU A 37 -10.00 3.55 4.88
C GLU A 37 -11.20 4.27 4.25
N PRO A 38 -11.37 5.59 4.51
CA PRO A 38 -12.47 6.37 3.93
C PRO A 38 -12.53 6.30 2.40
N ALA A 39 -11.38 6.22 1.74
CA ALA A 39 -11.28 6.15 0.29
C ALA A 39 -11.92 4.88 -0.31
N PHE A 40 -11.99 3.77 0.44
CA PHE A 40 -12.60 2.53 -0.02
C PHE A 40 -14.12 2.48 0.16
N LYS A 41 -14.74 3.51 0.73
CA LYS A 41 -16.14 3.47 1.14
C LYS A 41 -17.10 3.04 0.02
N GLU A 42 -17.03 3.71 -1.13
CA GLU A 42 -17.96 3.45 -2.24
C GLU A 42 -17.75 2.04 -2.83
N GLN A 43 -16.49 1.64 -3.06
CA GLN A 43 -16.15 0.32 -3.57
C GLN A 43 -16.62 -0.80 -2.62
N VAL A 44 -16.46 -0.61 -1.31
CA VAL A 44 -16.90 -1.59 -0.31
C VAL A 44 -18.42 -1.67 -0.24
N LEU A 45 -19.13 -0.54 -0.31
CA LEU A 45 -20.60 -0.54 -0.35
C LEU A 45 -21.12 -1.26 -1.60
N ASP A 46 -20.51 -1.09 -2.74
CA ASP A 46 -20.86 -1.80 -3.97
C ASP A 46 -20.53 -3.30 -3.87
N ALA A 47 -19.38 -3.65 -3.28
CA ALA A 47 -19.01 -5.04 -3.00
C ALA A 47 -20.01 -5.73 -2.05
N VAL A 48 -20.49 -5.02 -1.02
CA VAL A 48 -21.55 -5.51 -0.12
C VAL A 48 -22.85 -5.77 -0.86
N LYS A 49 -23.31 -4.84 -1.71
CA LYS A 49 -24.50 -5.04 -2.56
C LYS A 49 -24.35 -6.28 -3.43
N TYR A 50 -23.18 -6.43 -4.07
CA TYR A 50 -22.88 -7.58 -4.91
C TYR A 50 -22.87 -8.88 -4.10
N ALA A 51 -22.15 -8.94 -2.97
CA ALA A 51 -22.05 -10.10 -2.11
C ALA A 51 -23.43 -10.54 -1.59
N THR A 52 -24.22 -9.59 -1.08
CA THR A 52 -25.58 -9.84 -0.55
C THR A 52 -26.52 -10.37 -1.65
N SER A 53 -26.37 -9.89 -2.90
CA SER A 53 -27.14 -10.41 -4.03
C SER A 53 -26.83 -11.88 -4.37
N LYS A 54 -25.62 -12.34 -4.02
CA LYS A 54 -25.18 -13.74 -4.24
C LYS A 54 -25.47 -14.65 -3.04
N ASN A 55 -25.44 -14.08 -1.84
CA ASN A 55 -25.65 -14.81 -0.60
C ASN A 55 -26.39 -13.96 0.44
N ASN A 56 -27.71 -14.16 0.56
CA ASN A 56 -28.55 -13.38 1.47
C ASN A 56 -28.33 -13.71 2.97
N SER A 57 -27.53 -14.72 3.31
CA SER A 57 -27.21 -15.08 4.70
C SER A 57 -25.97 -14.37 5.23
N LEU A 58 -25.26 -13.61 4.37
CA LEU A 58 -24.09 -12.86 4.77
C LEU A 58 -24.46 -11.40 5.08
N GLU A 59 -24.22 -10.99 6.31
CA GLU A 59 -24.36 -9.63 6.79
C GLU A 59 -22.99 -8.96 6.93
N PHE A 60 -22.95 -7.65 6.94
CA PHE A 60 -21.70 -6.88 6.98
C PHE A 60 -21.74 -5.80 8.05
N GLU A 61 -20.68 -5.72 8.85
CA GLU A 61 -20.42 -4.62 9.76
C GLU A 61 -19.17 -3.87 9.24
N ILE A 62 -19.38 -2.65 8.73
CA ILE A 62 -18.28 -1.86 8.12
C ILE A 62 -17.89 -0.74 9.07
N LYS A 63 -16.66 -0.75 9.53
CA LYS A 63 -16.04 0.34 10.25
C LYS A 63 -15.14 1.14 9.32
N ILE A 64 -15.51 2.39 9.06
CA ILE A 64 -14.71 3.35 8.30
C ILE A 64 -13.85 4.11 9.32
N LEU A 65 -12.53 4.12 9.10
CA LEU A 65 -11.61 4.92 9.91
C LEU A 65 -11.88 6.41 9.71
N SER A 66 -11.73 7.21 10.76
CA SER A 66 -11.98 8.64 10.67
C SER A 66 -10.94 9.34 9.78
N PRO A 67 -11.35 10.27 8.90
CA PRO A 67 -10.42 11.16 8.22
C PRO A 67 -9.92 12.31 9.11
N ASP A 68 -10.52 12.51 10.29
CA ASP A 68 -10.14 13.52 11.27
C ASP A 68 -9.01 12.95 12.14
N PRO A 69 -7.78 13.52 12.13
CA PRO A 69 -6.61 12.96 12.80
C PRO A 69 -6.83 12.69 14.29
N ASP A 70 -7.47 13.61 15.03
CA ASP A 70 -7.68 13.47 16.47
C ASP A 70 -8.59 12.28 16.81
N LYS A 71 -9.67 12.11 16.03
CA LYS A 71 -10.58 10.98 16.18
C LYS A 71 -9.95 9.68 15.74
N ARG A 72 -9.18 9.73 14.63
CA ARG A 72 -8.51 8.58 14.04
C ARG A 72 -7.54 7.94 15.01
N SER A 73 -6.67 8.73 15.67
CA SER A 73 -5.70 8.21 16.63
C SER A 73 -6.38 7.41 17.75
N ALA A 74 -7.45 7.95 18.34
CA ALA A 74 -8.22 7.23 19.37
C ALA A 74 -8.88 5.94 18.84
N GLU A 75 -9.38 5.97 17.60
CA GLU A 75 -9.98 4.80 16.96
C GLU A 75 -8.95 3.71 16.67
N ILE A 76 -7.77 4.09 16.18
CA ILE A 76 -6.66 3.17 15.88
C ILE A 76 -6.16 2.52 17.16
N GLN A 77 -5.93 3.27 18.23
CA GLN A 77 -5.49 2.72 19.51
C GLN A 77 -6.50 1.69 20.04
N LYS A 78 -7.80 1.99 19.96
CA LYS A 78 -8.86 1.06 20.32
C LYS A 78 -8.82 -0.21 19.48
N LEU A 79 -8.67 -0.07 18.14
CA LEU A 79 -8.61 -1.21 17.23
C LEU A 79 -7.36 -2.06 17.48
N ARG A 80 -6.19 -1.46 17.66
CA ARG A 80 -4.96 -2.18 18.00
C ARG A 80 -5.14 -3.00 19.28
N THR A 81 -5.78 -2.43 20.30
CA THR A 81 -6.11 -3.16 21.54
C THR A 81 -7.05 -4.34 21.29
N GLN A 82 -8.05 -4.15 20.44
CA GLN A 82 -8.97 -5.24 20.07
C GLN A 82 -8.24 -6.35 19.29
N ILE A 83 -7.40 -5.99 18.32
CA ILE A 83 -6.59 -6.92 17.53
C ILE A 83 -5.68 -7.74 18.44
N MET A 84 -4.93 -7.09 19.34
CA MET A 84 -4.05 -7.77 20.31
C MET A 84 -4.80 -8.72 21.24
N SER A 85 -6.07 -8.45 21.55
CA SER A 85 -6.91 -9.32 22.39
C SER A 85 -7.67 -10.40 21.59
N GLY A 86 -7.40 -10.53 20.27
CA GLY A 86 -8.08 -11.49 19.41
C GLY A 86 -9.54 -11.13 19.11
N LYS A 87 -9.92 -9.86 19.25
CA LYS A 87 -11.27 -9.31 19.01
C LYS A 87 -11.30 -8.31 17.88
N GLY A 88 -10.32 -8.35 17.00
CA GLY A 88 -10.25 -7.49 15.81
C GLY A 88 -11.30 -7.86 14.76
N PRO A 89 -11.47 -7.03 13.73
CA PRO A 89 -12.36 -7.32 12.61
C PRO A 89 -11.88 -8.53 11.81
N ASP A 90 -12.74 -9.04 10.91
CA ASP A 90 -12.45 -10.19 10.06
C ASP A 90 -11.55 -9.84 8.88
N LEU A 91 -11.72 -8.62 8.34
CA LEU A 91 -11.02 -8.15 7.15
C LEU A 91 -10.52 -6.71 7.33
N TYR A 92 -9.33 -6.47 6.84
CA TYR A 92 -8.68 -5.16 6.77
C TYR A 92 -8.51 -4.74 5.30
N LEU A 93 -8.96 -3.52 4.94
CA LEU A 93 -8.68 -2.84 3.69
C LEU A 93 -8.12 -1.46 4.07
N VAL A 94 -6.81 -1.37 4.23
CA VAL A 94 -6.15 -0.26 4.92
C VAL A 94 -4.92 0.23 4.18
N ASN A 95 -4.53 1.46 4.50
CA ASN A 95 -3.30 2.07 3.99
C ASN A 95 -2.08 1.56 4.74
N CYS A 96 -0.94 1.59 4.04
CA CYS A 96 0.37 1.58 4.66
C CYS A 96 0.68 2.94 5.30
N SER A 97 1.80 3.03 6.00
CA SER A 97 2.41 4.31 6.32
C SER A 97 2.73 5.03 5.01
N THR A 98 2.24 6.25 4.84
CA THR A 98 2.36 6.98 3.58
C THR A 98 2.88 8.38 3.83
N ASP A 99 3.66 8.85 2.90
CA ASP A 99 4.13 10.21 2.78
C ASP A 99 3.05 11.11 2.13
N GLY A 100 3.19 12.38 2.34
CA GLY A 100 2.40 13.41 1.66
C GLY A 100 1.30 14.06 2.49
N ALA A 101 1.13 15.35 2.25
CA ALA A 101 0.25 16.24 3.03
C ALA A 101 -1.25 15.85 3.01
N ALA A 102 -1.67 15.05 2.03
CA ALA A 102 -3.04 14.56 1.95
C ALA A 102 -3.30 13.34 2.85
N GLN A 103 -2.26 12.72 3.39
CA GLN A 103 -2.32 11.45 4.10
C GLN A 103 -1.74 11.50 5.51
N MET A 104 -1.77 12.62 6.18
CA MET A 104 -1.37 12.74 7.61
C MET A 104 -2.24 11.86 8.53
N ASN A 105 -2.71 10.74 8.02
CA ASN A 105 -3.54 9.80 8.73
C ASN A 105 -2.68 8.66 9.26
N GLU A 106 -2.57 8.56 10.58
CA GLU A 106 -1.94 7.43 11.26
C GLU A 106 -2.41 6.10 10.67
N PRO A 107 -1.51 5.19 10.20
CA PRO A 107 -1.90 3.90 9.66
C PRO A 107 -2.36 2.96 10.78
N LEU A 108 -3.27 2.02 10.49
CA LEU A 108 -3.67 1.02 11.47
C LEU A 108 -2.50 0.10 11.85
N PHE A 109 -1.66 -0.22 10.89
CA PHE A 109 -0.45 -1.02 11.04
C PHE A 109 0.77 -0.17 10.62
N GLU A 110 1.55 0.29 11.60
CA GLU A 110 2.77 1.08 11.37
C GLU A 110 3.83 0.31 10.61
N ASN A 111 3.87 -1.00 10.84
CA ASN A 111 4.74 -1.92 10.13
C ASN A 111 3.97 -3.20 9.75
N PRO A 112 3.52 -3.34 8.48
CA PRO A 112 2.80 -4.53 8.02
C PRO A 112 3.61 -5.83 8.14
N TYR A 113 4.95 -5.78 8.03
CA TYR A 113 5.81 -6.95 8.20
C TYR A 113 5.74 -7.48 9.64
N LYS A 114 5.78 -6.59 10.63
CA LYS A 114 5.64 -6.97 12.04
C LYS A 114 4.26 -7.51 12.36
N ALA A 115 3.22 -6.96 11.75
CA ALA A 115 1.87 -7.49 11.89
C ALA A 115 1.75 -8.93 11.35
N MET A 116 2.42 -9.24 10.22
CA MET A 116 2.51 -10.62 9.72
C MET A 116 3.28 -11.54 10.67
N GLN A 117 4.46 -11.12 11.14
CA GLN A 117 5.32 -11.90 12.06
C GLN A 117 4.62 -12.17 13.38
N SER A 118 3.85 -11.22 13.90
CA SER A 118 3.09 -11.34 15.15
C SER A 118 1.82 -12.20 15.00
N GLY A 119 1.54 -12.73 13.80
CA GLY A 119 0.39 -13.60 13.58
C GLY A 119 -0.96 -12.88 13.61
N VAL A 120 -1.00 -11.59 13.32
CA VAL A 120 -2.26 -10.81 13.20
C VAL A 120 -3.10 -11.29 12.03
N PHE A 121 -2.43 -11.67 10.92
CA PHE A 121 -3.09 -12.05 9.67
C PHE A 121 -3.13 -13.56 9.47
N ALA A 122 -4.18 -14.04 8.84
CA ALA A 122 -4.31 -15.43 8.42
C ALA A 122 -3.57 -15.67 7.10
N SER A 123 -2.92 -16.86 6.96
CA SER A 123 -2.38 -17.26 5.67
C SER A 123 -3.49 -17.46 4.65
N LEU A 124 -3.30 -16.90 3.46
CA LEU A 124 -4.25 -16.92 2.34
C LEU A 124 -4.04 -18.12 1.40
N ASP A 125 -2.90 -18.83 1.48
CA ASP A 125 -2.49 -19.88 0.51
C ASP A 125 -3.57 -20.93 0.25
N LYS A 126 -4.22 -21.42 1.33
CA LYS A 126 -5.23 -22.47 1.18
C LYS A 126 -6.49 -22.00 0.44
N TYR A 127 -6.80 -20.70 0.52
CA TYR A 127 -7.91 -20.09 -0.18
C TYR A 127 -7.51 -19.79 -1.62
N MET A 128 -6.36 -19.15 -1.83
CA MET A 128 -5.80 -18.85 -3.15
C MET A 128 -5.66 -20.12 -4.00
N LYS A 129 -5.19 -21.21 -3.40
CA LYS A 129 -5.04 -22.51 -4.11
C LYS A 129 -6.36 -23.08 -4.61
N LYS A 130 -7.48 -22.78 -3.95
CA LYS A 130 -8.83 -23.25 -4.31
C LYS A 130 -9.60 -22.26 -5.18
N ASP A 131 -9.14 -21.02 -5.25
CA ASP A 131 -9.80 -19.94 -5.96
C ASP A 131 -9.54 -20.07 -7.45
N SER A 132 -10.58 -20.37 -8.23
CA SER A 132 -10.52 -20.43 -9.69
C SER A 132 -10.31 -19.05 -10.34
N TYR A 133 -10.52 -17.97 -9.59
CA TYR A 133 -10.34 -16.60 -10.04
C TYR A 133 -8.98 -16.02 -9.68
N TRP A 134 -8.15 -16.75 -8.92
CA TRP A 134 -6.81 -16.31 -8.61
C TRP A 134 -5.94 -16.27 -9.88
N GLN A 135 -5.51 -15.07 -10.26
CA GLN A 135 -4.78 -14.80 -11.51
C GLN A 135 -3.39 -14.26 -11.19
N LYS A 136 -2.50 -15.15 -10.75
CA LYS A 136 -1.13 -14.78 -10.39
C LYS A 136 -0.39 -14.06 -11.53
N GLU A 137 -0.62 -14.47 -12.77
CA GLU A 137 -0.04 -13.89 -13.98
C GLU A 137 -0.50 -12.47 -14.29
N ASN A 138 -1.57 -12.02 -13.65
CA ASN A 138 -2.08 -10.65 -13.76
C ASN A 138 -1.30 -9.66 -12.89
N TYR A 139 -0.45 -10.15 -12.00
CA TYR A 139 0.42 -9.35 -11.16
C TYR A 139 1.84 -9.34 -11.70
N ASN A 140 2.61 -8.29 -11.40
CA ASN A 140 4.05 -8.45 -11.34
C ASN A 140 4.35 -9.36 -10.13
N PRO A 141 5.05 -10.52 -10.32
CA PRO A 141 5.27 -11.46 -9.23
C PRO A 141 5.95 -10.84 -8.00
N SER A 142 6.81 -9.84 -8.21
CA SER A 142 7.52 -9.12 -7.15
C SER A 142 6.59 -8.38 -6.19
N PHE A 143 5.39 -8.01 -6.61
CA PHE A 143 4.41 -7.32 -5.77
C PHE A 143 3.80 -8.22 -4.68
N LEU A 144 3.82 -9.52 -4.87
CA LEU A 144 3.29 -10.46 -3.88
C LEU A 144 4.29 -10.77 -2.77
N LEU A 145 5.60 -10.62 -3.06
CA LEU A 145 6.68 -10.97 -2.11
C LEU A 145 6.62 -10.21 -0.79
N PRO A 146 6.39 -8.87 -0.75
CA PRO A 146 6.30 -8.15 0.52
C PRO A 146 5.20 -8.68 1.45
N GLY A 147 4.09 -9.18 0.88
CA GLY A 147 2.97 -9.76 1.64
C GLY A 147 3.20 -11.19 2.10
N GLN A 148 4.43 -11.72 1.97
CA GLN A 148 4.78 -13.07 2.39
C GLN A 148 5.65 -13.08 3.63
N TYR A 149 5.38 -14.08 4.49
CA TYR A 149 6.23 -14.42 5.63
C TYR A 149 6.35 -15.94 5.70
N GLN A 150 7.60 -16.45 5.82
CA GLN A 150 7.89 -17.89 5.80
C GLN A 150 7.22 -18.63 4.62
N GLU A 151 7.38 -18.06 3.43
CA GLU A 151 6.85 -18.60 2.16
C GLU A 151 5.31 -18.68 2.07
N ARG A 152 4.59 -18.00 2.97
CA ARG A 152 3.13 -17.95 2.97
C ARG A 152 2.63 -16.55 2.70
N GLN A 153 1.57 -16.44 1.90
CA GLN A 153 0.91 -15.18 1.62
C GLN A 153 -0.05 -14.79 2.75
N TYR A 154 0.08 -13.58 3.27
CA TYR A 154 -0.78 -13.02 4.32
C TYR A 154 -1.47 -11.74 3.89
N ILE A 155 -0.81 -10.95 3.06
CA ILE A 155 -1.28 -9.64 2.60
C ILE A 155 -1.33 -9.66 1.08
N LEU A 156 -2.42 -9.09 0.50
CA LEU A 156 -2.51 -8.82 -0.93
C LEU A 156 -2.47 -7.31 -1.15
N PRO A 157 -1.52 -6.80 -1.96
CA PRO A 157 -1.49 -5.40 -2.37
C PRO A 157 -2.76 -5.02 -3.14
N LEU A 158 -3.28 -3.82 -2.91
CA LEU A 158 -4.45 -3.29 -3.59
C LEU A 158 -4.11 -2.09 -4.48
N SER A 159 -3.15 -1.26 -4.05
CA SER A 159 -2.60 -0.17 -4.85
C SER A 159 -1.13 0.05 -4.51
N CYS A 160 -0.42 0.71 -5.41
CA CYS A 160 0.99 1.03 -5.24
C CYS A 160 1.31 2.39 -5.81
N HIS A 161 2.51 2.89 -5.54
CA HIS A 161 3.08 4.06 -6.17
C HIS A 161 4.54 3.82 -6.54
N TYR A 162 4.97 4.43 -7.63
CA TYR A 162 6.37 4.45 -8.09
C TYR A 162 6.63 5.70 -8.93
N ASN A 163 7.84 6.23 -8.88
CA ASN A 163 8.20 7.39 -9.68
C ASN A 163 8.33 7.00 -11.16
N MET A 164 7.59 7.70 -12.00
CA MET A 164 7.52 7.43 -13.43
C MET A 164 7.80 8.70 -14.21
N LEU A 165 8.79 8.66 -15.08
CA LEU A 165 9.10 9.72 -16.04
C LEU A 165 8.34 9.44 -17.33
N ILE A 166 7.51 10.39 -17.75
CA ILE A 166 6.75 10.34 -19.00
C ILE A 166 7.30 11.39 -19.95
N SER A 167 7.58 11.02 -21.19
CA SER A 167 8.07 11.94 -22.22
C SER A 167 7.38 11.71 -23.56
N ASP A 168 7.18 12.79 -24.33
CA ASP A 168 6.74 12.77 -25.72
C ASP A 168 7.91 12.67 -26.72
N THR A 169 9.15 12.69 -26.22
CA THR A 169 10.38 12.52 -26.99
C THR A 169 11.21 11.37 -26.43
N VAL A 170 12.06 10.77 -27.26
CA VAL A 170 13.01 9.76 -26.82
C VAL A 170 14.17 10.44 -26.06
N LEU A 171 14.42 10.02 -24.86
CA LEU A 171 15.45 10.56 -23.98
C LEU A 171 16.68 9.62 -23.99
N ASP A 172 17.83 10.15 -24.39
CA ASP A 172 19.04 9.34 -24.61
C ASP A 172 19.82 8.99 -23.33
N TYR A 173 19.42 9.53 -22.18
CA TYR A 173 20.19 9.39 -20.92
C TYR A 173 19.60 8.32 -19.96
N THR A 174 18.50 7.67 -20.32
CA THR A 174 17.96 6.58 -19.54
C THR A 174 18.61 5.28 -19.98
N GLN A 175 19.61 4.81 -19.23
CA GLN A 175 20.25 3.52 -19.48
C GLN A 175 19.73 2.44 -18.53
N GLU A 176 19.77 1.21 -18.97
CA GLU A 176 19.52 0.07 -18.09
C GLU A 176 20.62 0.03 -17.01
N ASN A 177 20.24 0.03 -15.75
CA ASN A 177 21.08 -0.04 -14.55
C ASN A 177 21.68 1.28 -14.03
N ASP A 178 21.24 2.43 -14.51
CA ASP A 178 21.63 3.70 -13.90
C ASP A 178 20.99 3.83 -12.50
N THR A 179 21.76 4.41 -11.58
CA THR A 179 21.24 4.79 -10.26
C THR A 179 20.56 6.15 -10.33
N LEU A 180 19.78 6.50 -9.31
CA LEU A 180 19.21 7.84 -9.21
C LEU A 180 20.31 8.90 -9.13
N GLU A 181 21.47 8.60 -8.54
CA GLU A 181 22.65 9.49 -8.51
C GLU A 181 23.16 9.79 -9.93
N ASP A 182 23.22 8.76 -10.79
CA ASP A 182 23.62 8.91 -12.20
C ASP A 182 22.62 9.77 -12.97
N TRP A 183 21.32 9.54 -12.75
CA TRP A 183 20.26 10.36 -13.34
C TRP A 183 20.40 11.84 -12.96
N ILE A 184 20.54 12.14 -11.67
CA ILE A 184 20.72 13.51 -11.18
C ILE A 184 21.96 14.15 -11.78
N SER A 185 23.08 13.43 -11.83
CA SER A 185 24.34 13.94 -12.40
C SER A 185 24.19 14.29 -13.88
N ASN A 186 23.57 13.41 -14.65
CA ASN A 186 23.31 13.62 -16.09
C ASN A 186 22.36 14.80 -16.32
N ILE A 187 21.29 14.89 -15.54
CA ILE A 187 20.29 15.94 -15.67
C ILE A 187 20.82 17.31 -15.24
N LYS A 188 21.63 17.39 -14.17
CA LYS A 188 22.31 18.64 -13.77
C LYS A 188 23.13 19.23 -14.89
N SER A 189 23.82 18.41 -15.67
CA SER A 189 24.65 18.81 -16.81
C SER A 189 23.86 19.12 -18.08
N SER A 190 22.60 18.72 -18.18
CA SER A 190 21.74 18.96 -19.34
C SER A 190 21.36 20.43 -19.47
N SER A 191 21.15 20.88 -20.71
CA SER A 191 20.52 22.17 -21.02
C SER A 191 18.98 22.08 -21.06
N ASP A 192 18.41 20.89 -20.87
CA ASP A 192 16.99 20.65 -20.94
C ASP A 192 16.29 21.08 -19.64
N HIS A 193 15.57 22.19 -19.71
CA HIS A 193 14.84 22.75 -18.58
C HIS A 193 13.64 21.88 -18.15
N ALA A 194 12.94 21.23 -19.10
CA ALA A 194 11.80 20.38 -18.77
C ALA A 194 12.24 19.19 -17.94
N LEU A 195 13.40 18.62 -18.25
CA LEU A 195 13.98 17.54 -17.51
C LEU A 195 14.45 17.94 -16.11
N LYS A 196 15.07 19.13 -15.98
CA LYS A 196 15.44 19.67 -14.66
C LYS A 196 14.21 19.94 -13.81
N ASN A 197 13.14 20.45 -14.40
CA ASN A 197 11.87 20.63 -13.70
C ASN A 197 11.27 19.29 -13.25
N ALA A 198 11.27 18.30 -14.13
CA ALA A 198 10.79 16.96 -13.78
C ALA A 198 11.58 16.37 -12.59
N LEU A 199 12.91 16.52 -12.60
CA LEU A 199 13.73 16.08 -11.46
C LEU A 199 13.46 16.88 -10.19
N PHE A 200 13.22 18.19 -10.30
CA PHE A 200 12.86 19.05 -9.16
C PHE A 200 11.54 18.60 -8.52
N GLU A 201 10.56 18.15 -9.33
CA GLU A 201 9.27 17.66 -8.90
C GLU A 201 9.31 16.18 -8.42
N LEU A 202 10.48 15.53 -8.49
CA LEU A 202 10.61 14.14 -8.03
C LEU A 202 10.16 14.02 -6.58
N ASP A 203 9.19 13.16 -6.36
CA ASP A 203 8.63 12.92 -5.05
C ASP A 203 9.35 11.75 -4.36
N ASN A 204 9.77 11.98 -3.12
CA ASN A 204 10.30 10.94 -2.26
C ASN A 204 9.16 10.28 -1.49
N ILE A 205 8.36 9.50 -2.19
CA ILE A 205 7.10 8.94 -1.73
C ILE A 205 7.21 8.12 -0.44
N SER A 206 8.36 7.52 -0.21
CA SER A 206 8.59 6.68 0.97
C SER A 206 9.44 7.37 2.03
N GLY A 207 9.77 8.65 1.85
CA GLY A 207 10.70 9.36 2.72
C GLY A 207 12.14 8.83 2.67
N ASN A 208 12.42 7.87 1.81
CA ASN A 208 13.68 7.15 1.77
C ASN A 208 14.03 6.74 0.33
N TRP A 209 15.26 6.98 -0.08
CA TRP A 209 15.78 6.62 -1.41
C TRP A 209 16.39 5.21 -1.49
N PHE A 210 16.39 4.46 -0.36
CA PHE A 210 16.75 3.04 -0.28
C PHE A 210 15.52 2.17 -0.24
N GLN A 211 15.36 1.24 -1.19
CA GLN A 211 14.12 0.50 -1.31
C GLN A 211 14.36 -0.99 -1.64
N PRO A 212 13.99 -1.93 -0.79
CA PRO A 212 13.59 -1.73 0.61
C PRO A 212 14.80 -1.35 1.48
N ALA A 213 14.55 -0.58 2.55
CA ALA A 213 15.59 -0.20 3.49
C ALA A 213 16.02 -1.34 4.43
N ALA A 214 15.14 -2.31 4.64
CA ALA A 214 15.38 -3.49 5.47
C ALA A 214 14.63 -4.72 4.94
N ASP A 215 15.17 -5.89 5.22
CA ASP A 215 14.47 -7.17 5.10
C ASP A 215 14.06 -7.66 6.50
N TYR A 216 12.79 -7.50 6.80
CA TYR A 216 12.20 -7.88 8.07
C TYR A 216 12.13 -9.41 8.30
N ASN A 217 12.24 -10.22 7.23
CA ASN A 217 12.26 -11.68 7.35
C ASN A 217 13.62 -12.20 7.78
N SER A 218 14.70 -11.64 7.23
CA SER A 218 16.08 -12.03 7.58
C SER A 218 16.69 -11.18 8.69
N GLY A 219 16.07 -10.06 9.07
CA GLY A 219 16.61 -9.10 10.02
C GLY A 219 17.78 -8.29 9.45
N GLN A 220 17.91 -8.20 8.12
CA GLN A 220 18.99 -7.48 7.48
C GLN A 220 18.59 -6.04 7.19
N ILE A 221 19.47 -5.08 7.51
CA ILE A 221 19.33 -3.68 7.18
C ILE A 221 20.16 -3.40 5.93
N PHE A 222 19.51 -2.82 4.91
CA PHE A 222 20.16 -2.38 3.67
C PHE A 222 20.47 -0.88 3.69
N PHE A 223 19.78 -0.12 4.56
CA PHE A 223 19.93 1.32 4.67
C PHE A 223 21.36 1.71 5.04
N ASP A 224 22.05 2.40 4.11
CA ASP A 224 23.39 2.94 4.28
C ASP A 224 23.28 4.42 4.63
N LYS A 225 23.61 4.76 5.87
CA LYS A 225 23.48 6.12 6.42
C LYS A 225 24.30 7.14 5.66
N GLU A 226 25.53 6.79 5.32
CA GLU A 226 26.46 7.71 4.67
C GLU A 226 26.02 7.94 3.22
N LYS A 227 25.72 6.87 2.49
CA LYS A 227 25.26 6.97 1.12
C LYS A 227 23.97 7.76 1.01
N TRP A 228 23.00 7.48 1.89
CA TRP A 228 21.71 8.17 1.92
C TRP A 228 21.87 9.66 2.23
N SER A 229 22.60 10.01 3.30
CA SER A 229 22.74 11.42 3.71
C SER A 229 23.53 12.26 2.70
N ASN A 230 24.52 11.67 2.04
CA ASN A 230 25.26 12.33 0.97
C ASN A 230 24.37 12.56 -0.26
N PHE A 231 23.61 11.55 -0.66
CA PHE A 231 22.67 11.69 -1.78
C PHE A 231 21.62 12.76 -1.51
N GLU A 232 20.95 12.71 -0.35
CA GLU A 232 19.90 13.66 0.01
C GLU A 232 20.44 15.10 0.05
N LEU A 233 21.66 15.29 0.58
CA LEU A 233 22.32 16.59 0.57
C LEU A 233 22.53 17.12 -0.87
N GLU A 234 23.03 16.28 -1.77
CA GLU A 234 23.26 16.67 -3.17
C GLU A 234 21.94 16.94 -3.90
N TYR A 235 20.88 16.21 -3.56
CA TYR A 235 19.56 16.45 -4.13
C TYR A 235 18.94 17.77 -3.62
N LEU A 236 19.06 18.08 -2.35
CA LEU A 236 18.59 19.35 -1.78
C LEU A 236 19.39 20.55 -2.31
N LEU A 237 20.72 20.39 -2.52
CA LEU A 237 21.54 21.40 -3.19
C LEU A 237 21.11 21.62 -4.64
N PHE A 238 20.76 20.56 -5.36
CA PHE A 238 20.20 20.69 -6.70
C PHE A 238 18.87 21.46 -6.69
N LYS A 239 17.95 21.13 -5.76
CA LYS A 239 16.66 21.84 -5.62
C LYS A 239 16.87 23.33 -5.33
N GLN A 240 17.80 23.66 -4.44
CA GLN A 240 18.12 25.05 -4.12
C GLN A 240 18.67 25.81 -5.34
N ASP A 241 19.65 25.23 -6.03
CA ASP A 241 20.26 25.82 -7.22
C ASP A 241 19.24 26.04 -8.35
N TYR A 242 18.34 25.07 -8.54
CA TYR A 242 17.24 25.17 -9.49
C TYR A 242 16.31 26.35 -9.17
N LEU A 243 15.86 26.47 -7.92
CA LEU A 243 14.99 27.57 -7.48
C LEU A 243 15.62 28.96 -7.65
N GLU A 244 16.92 29.08 -7.46
CA GLU A 244 17.63 30.35 -7.66
C GLU A 244 17.72 30.75 -9.14
N ASN A 245 18.00 29.77 -10.01
CA ASN A 245 18.07 30.00 -11.43
C ASN A 245 16.70 30.34 -12.05
N GLU A 246 15.62 29.68 -11.58
CA GLU A 246 14.24 29.97 -12.02
C GLU A 246 13.79 31.39 -11.63
N LYS A 247 14.16 31.90 -10.46
CA LYS A 247 13.85 33.28 -10.06
C LYS A 247 14.43 34.33 -11.02
N THR A 248 15.51 33.97 -11.72
CA THR A 248 16.23 34.89 -12.63
C THR A 248 15.75 34.81 -14.07
N ASN A 249 15.12 33.70 -14.46
CA ASN A 249 14.90 33.39 -15.88
C ASN A 249 13.41 33.38 -16.26
N ASN A 250 12.51 34.06 -15.73
CA ASN A 250 11.11 34.28 -16.17
C ASN A 250 10.70 33.51 -17.47
N THR A 251 11.11 32.25 -17.60
CA THR A 251 10.85 31.44 -18.78
C THR A 251 9.49 30.75 -18.64
N ASP A 252 8.66 31.01 -19.64
CA ASP A 252 7.33 30.44 -19.82
C ASP A 252 7.43 28.88 -19.83
N THR A 253 7.10 28.24 -18.72
CA THR A 253 7.15 26.77 -18.56
C THR A 253 5.95 26.05 -19.20
N SER A 254 5.25 26.70 -20.12
CA SER A 254 3.93 26.28 -20.60
C SER A 254 3.91 25.07 -21.53
N SER A 255 5.02 24.39 -21.81
CA SER A 255 5.03 23.14 -22.59
C SER A 255 6.16 22.20 -22.18
N SER A 256 6.12 21.70 -20.94
CA SER A 256 7.03 20.61 -20.59
C SER A 256 6.58 19.31 -21.26
N HIS A 257 7.37 18.82 -22.21
CA HIS A 257 7.20 17.53 -22.86
C HIS A 257 7.65 16.35 -21.99
N ILE A 258 8.06 16.63 -20.74
CA ILE A 258 8.61 15.64 -19.79
C ILE A 258 7.98 15.92 -18.43
N LEU A 259 7.39 14.89 -17.85
CA LEU A 259 6.70 14.96 -16.56
C LEU A 259 7.13 13.80 -15.67
N ILE A 260 7.30 14.08 -14.37
CA ILE A 260 7.20 13.03 -13.35
C ILE A 260 5.73 13.00 -12.94
N SER A 261 5.06 11.87 -13.20
CA SER A 261 3.64 11.95 -13.33
C SER A 261 2.93 10.62 -13.10
N SER A 262 1.60 10.64 -13.22
CA SER A 262 0.73 9.49 -13.00
C SER A 262 0.31 8.83 -14.32
N LEU A 263 -0.33 7.65 -14.22
CA LEU A 263 -0.93 6.99 -15.40
C LEU A 263 -1.95 7.88 -16.13
N ASP A 264 -2.55 8.85 -15.43
CA ASP A 264 -3.54 9.75 -16.00
C ASP A 264 -2.93 10.81 -16.95
N ASP A 265 -1.61 11.00 -16.90
CA ASP A 265 -0.88 11.93 -17.75
C ASP A 265 -0.37 11.28 -19.05
N ILE A 266 -0.47 9.95 -19.15
CA ILE A 266 -0.17 9.24 -20.40
C ILE A 266 -1.21 9.62 -21.43
N ASN A 267 -0.74 10.08 -22.58
CA ASN A 267 -1.59 10.57 -23.66
C ASN A 267 -1.11 10.06 -25.03
N GLU A 268 -1.77 10.50 -26.09
CA GLU A 268 -1.47 10.09 -27.48
C GLU A 268 -0.05 10.47 -27.95
N HIS A 269 0.56 11.50 -27.35
CA HIS A 269 1.90 11.98 -27.71
C HIS A 269 3.01 11.26 -26.93
N THR A 270 2.69 10.54 -25.85
CA THR A 270 3.68 9.83 -25.06
C THR A 270 4.48 8.84 -25.89
N THR A 271 5.80 8.98 -25.90
CA THR A 271 6.72 8.09 -26.65
C THR A 271 7.58 7.23 -25.75
N GLN A 272 7.82 7.68 -24.52
CA GLN A 272 8.66 6.99 -23.55
C GLN A 272 8.06 7.07 -22.15
N ILE A 273 8.18 5.96 -21.43
CA ILE A 273 7.85 5.86 -20.00
C ILE A 273 8.97 5.07 -19.34
N ASP A 274 9.64 5.70 -18.37
CA ASP A 274 10.69 5.08 -17.59
C ASP A 274 10.34 5.10 -16.10
N ILE A 275 10.65 4.01 -15.40
CA ILE A 275 10.61 3.99 -13.94
C ILE A 275 11.92 4.56 -13.43
N ILE A 276 11.84 5.56 -12.56
CA ILE A 276 12.99 6.17 -11.93
C ILE A 276 13.51 5.22 -10.85
N PRO A 277 14.81 4.82 -10.93
CA PRO A 277 15.40 3.94 -9.94
C PRO A 277 15.65 4.65 -8.60
N ASP A 278 15.91 3.88 -7.57
CA ASP A 278 16.46 4.38 -6.30
C ASP A 278 17.98 4.61 -6.39
N ILE A 279 18.61 5.01 -5.28
CA ILE A 279 20.06 5.23 -5.23
C ILE A 279 20.89 3.93 -5.29
N GLN A 280 20.26 2.77 -5.25
CA GLN A 280 20.89 1.47 -5.50
C GLN A 280 20.71 1.00 -6.95
N GLY A 281 20.00 1.75 -7.78
CA GLY A 281 19.61 1.39 -9.14
C GLY A 281 18.41 0.46 -9.22
N LYS A 282 17.66 0.26 -8.12
CA LYS A 282 16.49 -0.62 -8.09
C LYS A 282 15.22 0.15 -8.49
N LYS A 283 14.39 -0.49 -9.29
CA LYS A 283 13.06 0.01 -9.67
C LYS A 283 12.00 -0.63 -8.78
N MET A 284 11.62 0.10 -7.73
CA MET A 284 10.75 -0.42 -6.68
C MET A 284 9.42 0.33 -6.64
N ALA A 285 8.36 -0.35 -6.19
CA ALA A 285 7.07 0.26 -5.92
C ALA A 285 6.74 0.23 -4.42
N ALA A 286 6.26 1.35 -3.90
CA ALA A 286 5.69 1.44 -2.57
C ALA A 286 4.25 0.93 -2.60
N ILE A 287 3.90 -0.07 -1.79
CA ILE A 287 2.51 -0.50 -1.60
C ILE A 287 1.79 0.57 -0.78
N ARG A 288 0.71 1.12 -1.32
CA ARG A 288 -0.07 2.18 -0.67
C ARG A 288 -1.21 1.62 0.17
N CYS A 289 -1.92 0.65 -0.40
CA CYS A 289 -3.06 0.00 0.25
C CYS A 289 -2.94 -1.51 0.13
N PHE A 290 -3.44 -2.20 1.13
CA PHE A 290 -3.47 -3.65 1.15
C PHE A 290 -4.73 -4.23 1.78
N GLY A 291 -5.01 -5.50 1.44
CA GLY A 291 -6.03 -6.32 2.04
C GLY A 291 -5.42 -7.47 2.83
N ALA A 292 -5.95 -7.73 4.03
CA ALA A 292 -5.53 -8.85 4.87
C ALA A 292 -6.70 -9.41 5.69
N VAL A 293 -6.75 -10.73 5.83
CA VAL A 293 -7.75 -11.44 6.64
C VAL A 293 -7.21 -11.63 8.05
N SER A 294 -8.02 -11.35 9.05
CA SER A 294 -7.64 -11.51 10.46
C SER A 294 -7.39 -12.99 10.82
N MET A 295 -6.33 -13.26 11.58
CA MET A 295 -6.12 -14.59 12.17
C MET A 295 -7.25 -14.95 13.15
N ALA A 296 -7.81 -13.98 13.85
CA ALA A 296 -8.87 -14.18 14.84
C ALA A 296 -10.26 -14.39 14.21
N SER A 297 -10.44 -14.14 12.90
CA SER A 297 -11.70 -14.32 12.22
C SER A 297 -12.20 -15.78 12.27
N ASP A 298 -13.49 -15.97 12.54
CA ASP A 298 -14.18 -17.24 12.35
C ASP A 298 -14.64 -17.43 10.89
N TYR A 299 -14.63 -16.35 10.08
CA TYR A 299 -15.15 -16.28 8.71
C TYR A 299 -14.05 -16.03 7.67
N LYS A 300 -12.86 -16.65 7.85
CA LYS A 300 -11.67 -16.41 7.01
C LYS A 300 -11.90 -16.66 5.52
N GLU A 301 -12.72 -17.65 5.18
CA GLU A 301 -13.01 -18.00 3.78
C GLU A 301 -13.92 -16.94 3.15
N GLU A 302 -14.94 -16.50 3.86
CA GLU A 302 -15.83 -15.41 3.44
C GLU A 302 -15.08 -14.09 3.33
N ALA A 303 -14.21 -13.79 4.28
CA ALA A 303 -13.34 -12.59 4.26
C ALA A 303 -12.40 -12.60 3.05
N TYR A 304 -11.76 -13.75 2.75
CA TYR A 304 -10.94 -13.91 1.56
C TYR A 304 -11.75 -13.70 0.27
N HIS A 305 -12.90 -14.34 0.15
CA HIS A 305 -13.75 -14.18 -1.04
C HIS A 305 -14.25 -12.74 -1.22
N PHE A 306 -14.53 -12.04 -0.12
CA PHE A 306 -14.88 -10.62 -0.19
C PHE A 306 -13.70 -9.76 -0.63
N LEU A 307 -12.48 -10.02 -0.14
CA LEU A 307 -11.26 -9.36 -0.58
C LEU A 307 -11.04 -9.53 -2.10
N MET A 308 -11.31 -10.72 -2.62
CA MET A 308 -11.13 -11.02 -4.04
C MET A 308 -12.08 -10.25 -4.97
N TYR A 309 -13.17 -9.66 -4.49
CA TYR A 309 -14.00 -8.79 -5.32
C TYR A 309 -13.22 -7.56 -5.83
N PHE A 310 -12.23 -7.10 -5.08
CA PHE A 310 -11.37 -5.97 -5.46
C PHE A 310 -10.22 -6.36 -6.39
N LEU A 311 -9.95 -7.65 -6.55
CA LEU A 311 -8.80 -8.17 -7.30
C LEU A 311 -9.22 -9.13 -8.43
N ASN A 312 -10.50 -9.44 -8.57
CA ASN A 312 -11.01 -10.32 -9.63
C ASN A 312 -11.52 -9.48 -10.81
N ASN A 313 -10.74 -9.41 -11.89
CA ASN A 313 -11.08 -8.62 -13.06
C ASN A 313 -12.39 -9.07 -13.73
N VAL A 314 -12.73 -10.36 -13.72
CA VAL A 314 -13.99 -10.86 -14.29
C VAL A 314 -15.19 -10.30 -13.53
N ILE A 315 -15.12 -10.26 -12.20
CA ILE A 315 -16.17 -9.66 -11.37
C ILE A 315 -16.21 -8.14 -11.61
N GLN A 316 -15.06 -7.47 -11.63
CA GLN A 316 -14.96 -6.03 -11.88
C GLN A 316 -15.56 -5.63 -13.22
N GLU A 317 -15.24 -6.34 -14.30
CA GLU A 317 -15.78 -6.11 -15.64
C GLU A 317 -17.30 -6.33 -15.66
N SER A 318 -17.77 -7.44 -15.09
CA SER A 318 -19.20 -7.76 -15.08
C SER A 318 -20.04 -6.79 -14.24
N THR A 319 -19.46 -6.17 -13.22
CA THR A 319 -20.16 -5.22 -12.34
C THR A 319 -20.05 -3.78 -12.80
N SER A 320 -18.99 -3.40 -13.51
CA SER A 320 -18.82 -2.04 -14.08
C SER A 320 -19.92 -1.71 -15.08
N THR A 321 -20.41 -2.68 -15.85
CA THR A 321 -21.56 -2.52 -16.77
C THR A 321 -22.87 -2.18 -16.04
N ASN A 322 -22.96 -2.45 -14.75
CA ASN A 322 -24.10 -2.15 -13.88
C ASN A 322 -23.87 -0.88 -13.02
N GLY A 323 -22.82 -0.12 -13.29
CA GLY A 323 -22.49 1.11 -12.56
C GLY A 323 -21.89 0.86 -11.17
N MET A 324 -21.41 -0.36 -10.87
CA MET A 324 -20.70 -0.67 -9.62
C MET A 324 -19.19 -0.48 -9.80
N SER A 325 -18.54 0.06 -8.79
CA SER A 325 -17.08 0.21 -8.74
C SER A 325 -16.48 -0.73 -7.71
N LEU A 326 -16.04 -1.91 -8.14
CA LEU A 326 -15.42 -2.90 -7.24
C LEU A 326 -13.90 -2.88 -7.28
N SER A 327 -13.29 -2.13 -8.19
CA SER A 327 -11.82 -2.06 -8.26
C SER A 327 -11.27 -1.18 -7.15
N ALA A 328 -10.31 -1.70 -6.38
CA ALA A 328 -9.52 -0.92 -5.44
C ALA A 328 -8.34 -0.19 -6.11
N ASN A 329 -8.10 -0.45 -7.38
CA ASN A 329 -6.97 0.12 -8.12
C ASN A 329 -7.15 1.63 -8.33
N GLY A 330 -6.19 2.42 -7.84
CA GLY A 330 -6.22 3.88 -7.95
C GLY A 330 -7.24 4.57 -7.04
N VAL A 331 -7.65 3.94 -5.95
CA VAL A 331 -8.63 4.51 -4.99
C VAL A 331 -8.11 5.79 -4.33
N LEU A 332 -6.81 5.92 -4.11
CA LEU A 332 -6.18 7.07 -3.47
C LEU A 332 -5.71 8.15 -4.46
N GLY A 333 -6.36 8.30 -5.58
CA GLY A 333 -6.11 9.38 -6.55
C GLY A 333 -4.83 9.20 -7.36
N THR A 334 -3.66 9.40 -6.76
CA THR A 334 -2.35 9.25 -7.41
C THR A 334 -1.81 7.83 -7.43
N ASP A 335 -2.51 6.88 -6.82
CA ASP A 335 -2.07 5.50 -6.74
C ASP A 335 -2.24 4.75 -8.06
N TYR A 336 -1.40 3.75 -8.26
CA TYR A 336 -1.40 2.90 -9.44
C TYR A 336 -2.02 1.54 -9.16
N PRO A 337 -2.64 0.92 -10.18
CA PRO A 337 -3.08 -0.45 -10.08
C PRO A 337 -1.91 -1.42 -9.86
N VAL A 338 -2.17 -2.50 -9.13
CA VAL A 338 -1.21 -3.60 -8.93
C VAL A 338 -1.38 -4.72 -9.96
N GLN A 339 -2.36 -4.61 -10.86
CA GLN A 339 -2.71 -5.61 -11.86
C GLN A 339 -2.60 -5.06 -13.28
N VAL A 340 -2.00 -5.84 -14.18
CA VAL A 340 -1.85 -5.50 -15.61
C VAL A 340 -3.20 -5.22 -16.27
N SER A 341 -4.23 -6.04 -15.98
CA SER A 341 -5.58 -5.84 -16.51
C SER A 341 -6.18 -4.50 -16.11
N ALA A 342 -5.95 -4.06 -14.87
CA ALA A 342 -6.46 -2.80 -14.37
C ALA A 342 -5.73 -1.59 -14.99
N ILE A 343 -4.41 -1.68 -15.23
CA ILE A 343 -3.66 -0.67 -15.99
C ILE A 343 -4.25 -0.56 -17.40
N ARG A 344 -4.48 -1.69 -18.06
CA ARG A 344 -5.06 -1.74 -19.41
C ARG A 344 -6.46 -1.13 -19.46
N THR A 345 -7.28 -1.41 -18.47
CA THR A 345 -8.62 -0.82 -18.33
C THR A 345 -8.56 0.69 -18.11
N LYS A 346 -7.68 1.13 -17.20
CA LYS A 346 -7.50 2.57 -16.93
C LYS A 346 -7.07 3.34 -18.17
N LEU A 347 -6.23 2.76 -19.00
CA LEU A 347 -5.72 3.36 -20.25
C LEU A 347 -6.50 2.96 -21.52
N SER A 348 -7.71 2.39 -21.37
CA SER A 348 -8.48 1.88 -22.52
C SER A 348 -8.92 2.94 -23.53
N PHE A 349 -8.84 4.22 -23.20
CA PHE A 349 -9.09 5.34 -24.10
C PHE A 349 -7.90 5.63 -25.04
N LEU A 350 -6.72 5.07 -24.79
CA LEU A 350 -5.51 5.19 -25.61
C LEU A 350 -5.36 3.99 -26.53
N ASP A 351 -4.57 4.15 -27.58
CA ASP A 351 -4.21 3.05 -28.46
C ASP A 351 -3.37 1.98 -27.75
N GLN A 352 -3.30 0.79 -28.34
CA GLN A 352 -2.61 -0.36 -27.77
C GLN A 352 -1.12 -0.09 -27.51
N SER A 353 -0.47 0.74 -28.33
CA SER A 353 0.96 1.02 -28.20
C SER A 353 1.28 1.79 -26.92
N LYS A 354 0.41 2.73 -26.51
CA LYS A 354 0.56 3.52 -25.28
C LYS A 354 0.26 2.66 -24.04
N GLN A 355 -0.77 1.81 -24.12
CA GLN A 355 -1.05 0.85 -23.08
C GLN A 355 0.15 -0.10 -22.86
N ASP A 356 0.77 -0.59 -23.94
CA ASP A 356 1.92 -1.49 -23.86
C ASP A 356 3.17 -0.81 -23.30
N LEU A 357 3.38 0.50 -23.55
CA LEU A 357 4.44 1.29 -22.91
C LEU A 357 4.26 1.32 -21.39
N ALA A 358 3.07 1.64 -20.90
CA ALA A 358 2.78 1.68 -19.46
C ALA A 358 2.93 0.30 -18.82
N ILE A 359 2.45 -0.75 -19.48
CA ILE A 359 2.57 -2.13 -18.98
C ILE A 359 4.03 -2.57 -18.96
N LYS A 360 4.82 -2.24 -19.98
CA LYS A 360 6.26 -2.52 -20.01
C LYS A 360 6.98 -1.82 -18.86
N ALA A 361 6.67 -0.56 -18.59
CA ALA A 361 7.21 0.17 -17.45
C ALA A 361 6.83 -0.53 -16.13
N PHE A 362 5.56 -0.84 -15.90
CA PHE A 362 5.11 -1.59 -14.73
C PHE A 362 5.81 -2.95 -14.58
N GLN A 363 6.01 -3.68 -15.67
CA GLN A 363 6.69 -4.99 -15.65
C GLN A 363 8.20 -4.87 -15.43
N SER A 364 8.80 -3.69 -15.64
CA SER A 364 10.21 -3.43 -15.34
C SER A 364 10.49 -3.20 -13.85
N LEU A 365 9.44 -3.06 -13.02
CA LEU A 365 9.60 -3.01 -11.57
C LEU A 365 10.18 -4.32 -11.06
N GLU A 366 11.25 -4.22 -10.28
CA GLU A 366 12.00 -5.35 -9.74
C GLU A 366 11.41 -5.85 -8.44
N GLY A 367 10.65 -5.00 -7.76
CA GLY A 367 10.05 -5.34 -6.48
C GLY A 367 9.02 -4.33 -5.99
N ALA A 368 8.47 -4.65 -4.84
CA ALA A 368 7.63 -3.75 -4.07
C ALA A 368 7.98 -3.88 -2.58
N TYR A 369 7.53 -2.91 -1.79
CA TYR A 369 7.73 -2.91 -0.34
C TYR A 369 6.58 -2.18 0.34
N PHE A 370 6.38 -2.45 1.63
CA PHE A 370 5.48 -1.66 2.46
C PHE A 370 6.27 -0.53 3.10
N PRO A 371 5.94 0.74 2.85
CA PRO A 371 6.45 1.84 3.66
C PRO A 371 6.09 1.63 5.13
N THR A 372 7.03 1.93 6.01
CA THR A 372 6.86 1.85 7.46
C THR A 372 6.86 3.25 8.09
N GLU A 373 6.71 3.32 9.39
CA GLU A 373 6.82 4.58 10.13
C GLU A 373 8.19 5.25 9.98
N VAL A 374 9.27 4.48 9.67
CA VAL A 374 10.61 5.05 9.52
C VAL A 374 10.71 5.90 8.26
N GLU A 375 10.23 5.38 7.12
CA GLU A 375 10.18 6.13 5.87
C GLU A 375 9.30 7.38 6.00
N HIS A 376 8.14 7.24 6.64
CA HIS A 376 7.25 8.36 6.92
C HIS A 376 7.92 9.44 7.77
N PHE A 377 8.60 9.05 8.85
CA PHE A 377 9.35 9.96 9.70
C PHE A 377 10.47 10.71 8.93
N ILE A 378 11.24 10.00 8.10
CA ILE A 378 12.27 10.64 7.25
C ILE A 378 11.64 11.72 6.37
N TYR A 379 10.53 11.40 5.72
CA TYR A 379 9.82 12.32 4.84
C TYR A 379 9.32 13.56 5.58
N GLU A 380 8.67 13.38 6.73
CA GLU A 380 8.16 14.50 7.53
C GLU A 380 9.27 15.46 7.97
N GLU A 381 10.38 14.92 8.46
CA GLU A 381 11.54 15.73 8.87
C GLU A 381 12.13 16.57 7.72
N ILE A 382 12.17 16.02 6.50
CA ILE A 382 12.62 16.75 5.32
C ILE A 382 11.62 17.84 4.94
N ILE A 383 10.32 17.53 4.92
CA ILE A 383 9.27 18.49 4.56
C ILE A 383 9.16 19.63 5.57
N GLU A 384 9.17 19.34 6.87
CA GLU A 384 9.14 20.37 7.92
C GLU A 384 10.30 21.37 7.82
N ASN A 385 11.44 20.90 7.34
CA ASN A 385 12.61 21.73 7.12
C ASN A 385 12.72 22.30 5.70
N SER A 386 11.77 22.02 4.80
CA SER A 386 11.80 22.46 3.40
C SER A 386 11.85 23.98 3.22
N SER A 387 11.35 24.76 4.20
CA SER A 387 11.47 26.22 4.21
C SER A 387 12.91 26.73 4.17
N LEU A 388 13.89 25.91 4.60
CA LEU A 388 15.30 26.21 4.50
C LEU A 388 15.79 26.29 3.04
N LEU A 389 15.12 25.62 2.10
CA LEU A 389 15.43 25.73 0.66
C LEU A 389 15.30 27.16 0.12
N TYR A 390 14.46 27.97 0.76
CA TYR A 390 14.16 29.34 0.35
C TYR A 390 14.93 30.40 1.15
N GLY A 391 15.80 29.98 2.08
CA GLY A 391 16.57 30.85 2.97
C GLY A 391 17.89 31.34 2.37
N PRO A 392 18.58 32.27 3.05
CA PRO A 392 19.89 32.76 2.61
C PRO A 392 20.95 31.65 2.69
N GLN A 393 21.79 31.56 1.66
CA GLN A 393 22.67 30.41 1.36
C GLN A 393 23.89 30.22 2.25
N THR A 394 24.31 31.21 3.04
CA THR A 394 25.63 31.23 3.64
C THR A 394 25.99 30.03 4.51
N ASP A 395 24.98 29.28 5.00
CA ASP A 395 25.20 28.10 5.83
C ASP A 395 24.34 26.88 5.43
N PHE A 396 23.65 26.92 4.29
CA PHE A 396 22.72 25.90 3.84
C PHE A 396 23.32 24.49 3.87
N LYS A 397 24.44 24.30 3.18
CA LYS A 397 25.13 23.01 3.08
C LYS A 397 25.49 22.45 4.47
N LYS A 398 26.00 23.29 5.36
CA LYS A 398 26.38 22.85 6.70
C LYS A 398 25.15 22.47 7.56
N ILE A 399 24.11 23.30 7.52
CA ILE A 399 22.87 23.05 8.26
C ILE A 399 22.26 21.72 7.85
N TRP A 400 22.13 21.48 6.54
CA TRP A 400 21.58 20.23 6.03
C TRP A 400 22.48 19.04 6.29
N GLN A 401 23.79 19.18 6.16
CA GLN A 401 24.73 18.10 6.47
C GLN A 401 24.60 17.61 7.91
N ASP A 402 24.52 18.53 8.87
CA ASP A 402 24.34 18.19 10.28
C ASP A 402 22.97 17.52 10.54
N LYS A 403 21.89 18.05 9.94
CA LYS A 403 20.53 17.51 10.06
C LYS A 403 20.40 16.11 9.45
N LEU A 404 20.89 15.94 8.22
CA LEU A 404 20.78 14.67 7.50
C LEU A 404 21.62 13.57 8.15
N SER A 405 22.79 13.90 8.71
CA SER A 405 23.56 12.94 9.48
C SER A 405 22.80 12.45 10.72
N ALA A 406 22.18 13.36 11.47
CA ALA A 406 21.41 13.01 12.65
C ALA A 406 20.13 12.19 12.29
N LEU A 407 19.48 12.57 11.18
CA LEU A 407 18.29 11.87 10.67
C LEU A 407 18.65 10.45 10.21
N ALA A 408 19.75 10.30 9.47
CA ALA A 408 20.24 8.99 9.04
C ALA A 408 20.60 8.05 10.21
N ASP A 409 21.22 8.61 11.26
CA ASP A 409 21.53 7.85 12.47
C ASP A 409 20.25 7.38 13.17
N LYS A 410 19.25 8.26 13.30
CA LYS A 410 17.96 7.90 13.88
C LYS A 410 17.25 6.84 13.05
N ALA A 411 17.12 7.04 11.74
CA ALA A 411 16.48 6.09 10.84
C ALA A 411 17.13 4.71 10.90
N TRP A 412 18.45 4.64 10.91
CA TRP A 412 19.17 3.36 11.03
C TRP A 412 18.88 2.66 12.37
N ASN A 413 18.84 3.42 13.48
CA ASN A 413 18.52 2.87 14.78
C ASN A 413 17.08 2.35 14.84
N ASP A 414 16.14 3.08 14.21
CA ASP A 414 14.73 2.68 14.15
C ASP A 414 14.57 1.40 13.31
N TYR A 415 15.21 1.31 12.14
CA TYR A 415 15.26 0.05 11.36
C TYR A 415 15.87 -1.09 12.16
N HIS A 416 17.00 -0.83 12.86
CA HIS A 416 17.65 -1.84 13.68
C HIS A 416 16.73 -2.36 14.78
N THR A 417 16.02 -1.48 15.45
CA THR A 417 15.04 -1.85 16.47
C THR A 417 13.92 -2.70 15.85
N GLN A 418 13.36 -2.24 14.73
CA GLN A 418 12.27 -2.95 14.06
C GLN A 418 12.67 -4.33 13.55
N VAL A 419 13.89 -4.56 13.05
CA VAL A 419 14.29 -5.89 12.57
C VAL A 419 14.72 -6.84 13.68
N THR A 420 15.08 -6.33 14.88
CA THR A 420 15.56 -7.14 16.01
C THR A 420 14.47 -7.50 17.01
N GLU A 421 13.39 -6.76 17.10
CA GLU A 421 12.20 -7.05 17.92
C GLU A 421 11.24 -8.03 17.23
#